data_f36ae09691fcf978f2757c25d9919225
#
_entry.id   f36ae09691fcf978f2757c25d9919225
#
_cell.length_a   1.000
_cell.length_b   1.000
_cell.length_c   1.000
_cell.angle_alpha   90.00
_cell.angle_beta   90.00
_cell.angle_gamma   90.00
#
_symmetry.space_group_name_H-M   'P 1'
#
loop_
_entity.id
_entity.type
_entity.pdbx_description
1 polymer ?
#
loop_
_entity_poly.entity_id
_entity_poly.type
_entity_poly.pdbx_seq_one_letter_code
_entity_poly.pdbx_strand_id
1 'polypeptide(L)'
;VTAGEASEGISAYISNDVEIFEKNTTTIDMFGSAKYRNYKYGADDHIAVVHTETVPMKAAIFLTSAIHKAAHTGKFDYGHNFYAKDADALDIMLPAKDGKPDYTTMETLISAVQKLVIKEVVLYANQKIKTTKAVTKRY
;
A
#
# COMPACT_ATOMS: atom_id res chain seq x y z
N VAL A 1 0.26 13.52 3.10
CA VAL A 1 1.02 12.34 3.58
C VAL A 1 2.48 12.70 3.68
N THR A 2 3.19 12.07 4.60
CA THR A 2 4.60 12.30 4.91
C THR A 2 5.32 10.95 5.07
N ALA A 3 6.64 10.95 5.21
CA ALA A 3 7.40 9.74 5.50
C ALA A 3 7.01 9.15 6.87
N GLY A 4 6.95 7.83 6.96
CA GLY A 4 6.71 7.09 8.20
C GLY A 4 5.69 5.96 8.07
N GLU A 5 5.74 5.05 9.06
CA GLU A 5 4.87 3.86 9.09
C GLU A 5 3.58 4.10 9.91
N ALA A 6 3.61 5.00 10.90
CA ALA A 6 2.45 5.30 11.72
C ALA A 6 1.30 5.86 10.87
N SER A 7 0.08 5.38 11.07
CA SER A 7 -1.12 5.80 10.35
C SER A 7 -0.92 5.83 8.82
N GLU A 8 -0.17 4.90 8.27
CA GLU A 8 0.16 4.83 6.83
C GLU A 8 0.85 6.10 6.29
N GLY A 9 1.56 6.85 7.15
CA GLY A 9 2.19 8.12 6.80
C GLY A 9 1.21 9.29 6.69
N ILE A 10 -0.02 9.19 7.21
CA ILE A 10 -0.95 10.31 7.31
C ILE A 10 -0.59 11.11 8.56
N SER A 11 0.02 12.28 8.39
CA SER A 11 0.44 13.14 9.50
C SER A 11 -0.62 14.16 9.92
N ALA A 12 -1.43 14.64 8.98
CA ALA A 12 -2.47 15.64 9.26
C ALA A 12 -3.53 15.69 8.14
N TYR A 13 -4.66 16.30 8.46
CA TYR A 13 -5.65 16.81 7.51
C TYR A 13 -5.48 18.33 7.44
N ILE A 14 -5.36 18.86 6.23
CA ILE A 14 -5.07 20.28 5.98
C ILE A 14 -6.16 20.92 5.12
N SER A 15 -6.35 22.22 5.24
CA SER A 15 -7.32 23.01 4.45
C SER A 15 -6.66 24.05 3.55
N ASN A 16 -5.34 24.20 3.61
CA ASN A 16 -4.59 25.08 2.73
C ASN A 16 -4.50 24.51 1.31
N ASP A 17 -4.26 25.39 0.35
CA ASP A 17 -4.10 25.03 -1.06
C ASP A 17 -2.75 24.31 -1.26
N VAL A 18 -2.81 23.07 -1.75
CA VAL A 18 -1.64 22.23 -2.05
C VAL A 18 -1.92 21.42 -3.29
N GLU A 19 -0.88 20.91 -3.93
CA GLU A 19 -1.03 19.94 -5.01
C GLU A 19 -1.72 18.67 -4.49
N ILE A 20 -2.78 18.25 -5.20
CA ILE A 20 -3.58 17.06 -4.85
C ILE A 20 -3.31 15.95 -5.85
N PHE A 21 -2.80 14.84 -5.36
CA PHE A 21 -2.65 13.59 -6.11
C PHE A 21 -3.93 12.76 -6.10
N GLU A 22 -4.19 12.11 -7.20
CA GLU A 22 -5.39 11.27 -7.37
C GLU A 22 -5.27 9.95 -6.61
N LYS A 23 -6.42 9.35 -6.33
CA LYS A 23 -6.50 7.97 -5.81
C LYS A 23 -5.97 6.96 -6.83
N ASN A 24 -5.75 5.74 -6.35
CA ASN A 24 -5.20 4.62 -7.13
C ASN A 24 -3.75 4.86 -7.56
N THR A 25 -2.98 5.49 -6.68
CA THR A 25 -1.54 5.75 -6.82
C THR A 25 -0.74 5.02 -5.76
N THR A 26 0.57 4.98 -5.92
CA THR A 26 1.51 4.47 -4.92
C THR A 26 2.44 5.57 -4.46
N THR A 27 2.56 5.77 -3.15
CA THR A 27 3.60 6.65 -2.58
C THR A 27 4.77 5.83 -2.11
N ILE A 28 5.99 6.35 -2.28
CA ILE A 28 7.22 5.79 -1.72
C ILE A 28 7.84 6.87 -0.85
N ASP A 29 8.08 6.58 0.41
CA ASP A 29 8.71 7.54 1.33
C ASP A 29 10.24 7.50 1.24
N MET A 30 10.89 8.43 1.93
CA MET A 30 12.36 8.59 1.94
C MET A 30 13.13 7.35 2.40
N PHE A 31 12.47 6.37 3.02
CA PHE A 31 13.05 5.09 3.44
C PHE A 31 12.79 3.94 2.45
N GLY A 32 12.13 4.23 1.31
CA GLY A 32 11.74 3.25 0.30
C GLY A 32 10.45 2.49 0.66
N SER A 33 9.73 2.90 1.70
CA SER A 33 8.46 2.25 2.07
C SER A 33 7.35 2.69 1.13
N ALA A 34 6.80 1.74 0.36
CA ALA A 34 5.73 2.00 -0.59
C ALA A 34 4.35 1.70 0.02
N LYS A 35 3.38 2.59 -0.23
CA LYS A 35 2.01 2.50 0.26
C LYS A 35 1.01 2.80 -0.85
N TYR A 36 -0.01 1.96 -0.99
CA TYR A 36 -1.12 2.17 -1.92
C TYR A 36 -2.07 3.26 -1.39
N ARG A 37 -2.50 4.17 -2.27
CA ARG A 37 -3.42 5.26 -1.93
C ARG A 37 -4.74 5.09 -2.67
N ASN A 38 -5.80 4.77 -1.92
CA ASN A 38 -7.16 4.64 -2.46
C ASN A 38 -8.01 5.92 -2.32
N TYR A 39 -7.38 7.05 -1.95
CA TYR A 39 -7.98 8.36 -1.71
C TYR A 39 -7.10 9.47 -2.30
N LYS A 40 -7.65 10.68 -2.45
CA LYS A 40 -6.90 11.87 -2.84
C LYS A 40 -6.09 12.41 -1.66
N TYR A 41 -4.88 12.89 -1.92
CA TYR A 41 -3.98 13.37 -0.84
C TYR A 41 -3.01 14.43 -1.36
N GLY A 42 -2.50 15.25 -0.44
CA GLY A 42 -1.27 16.02 -0.64
C GLY A 42 -0.07 15.23 -0.13
N ALA A 43 1.09 15.41 -0.73
CA ALA A 43 2.34 14.79 -0.32
C ALA A 43 3.38 15.86 0.03
N ASP A 44 4.28 15.57 0.98
CA ASP A 44 5.44 16.40 1.22
C ASP A 44 6.60 16.05 0.26
N ASP A 45 7.69 16.80 0.37
CA ASP A 45 8.87 16.69 -0.51
C ASP A 45 9.71 15.40 -0.30
N HIS A 46 9.38 14.62 0.73
CA HIS A 46 10.02 13.32 1.01
C HIS A 46 9.21 12.12 0.46
N ILE A 47 8.21 12.39 -0.38
CA ILE A 47 7.34 11.37 -0.97
C ILE A 47 7.50 11.36 -2.49
N ALA A 48 7.93 10.25 -3.05
CA ALA A 48 7.81 9.98 -4.48
C ALA A 48 6.43 9.39 -4.78
N VAL A 49 5.78 9.85 -5.86
CA VAL A 49 4.47 9.36 -6.29
C VAL A 49 4.62 8.57 -7.58
N VAL A 50 4.16 7.32 -7.57
CA VAL A 50 4.08 6.47 -8.76
C VAL A 50 2.65 6.48 -9.27
N HIS A 51 2.47 6.95 -10.50
CA HIS A 51 1.19 7.10 -11.16
C HIS A 51 0.66 5.77 -11.68
N THR A 52 -0.35 5.22 -11.01
CA THR A 52 -1.02 3.96 -11.34
C THR A 52 -2.52 4.13 -11.53
N GLU A 53 -3.01 5.36 -11.72
CA GLU A 53 -4.45 5.71 -11.80
C GLU A 53 -5.19 4.93 -12.86
N THR A 54 -4.54 4.61 -13.98
CA THR A 54 -5.12 3.86 -15.11
C THR A 54 -5.00 2.35 -14.99
N VAL A 55 -4.27 1.86 -13.99
CA VAL A 55 -4.09 0.44 -13.72
C VAL A 55 -5.31 -0.08 -12.93
N PRO A 56 -5.81 -1.30 -13.18
CA PRO A 56 -6.86 -1.90 -12.34
C PRO A 56 -6.47 -1.89 -10.86
N MET A 57 -7.38 -1.48 -9.98
CA MET A 57 -7.10 -1.23 -8.56
C MET A 57 -6.34 -2.37 -7.87
N LYS A 58 -6.73 -3.62 -8.07
CA LYS A 58 -6.04 -4.75 -7.45
C LYS A 58 -4.66 -4.99 -8.04
N ALA A 59 -4.48 -4.73 -9.33
CA ALA A 59 -3.16 -4.78 -9.94
C ALA A 59 -2.26 -3.65 -9.41
N ALA A 60 -2.79 -2.44 -9.16
CA ALA A 60 -2.06 -1.35 -8.52
C ALA A 60 -1.62 -1.72 -7.09
N ILE A 61 -2.46 -2.42 -6.31
CA ILE A 61 -2.07 -2.95 -4.99
C ILE A 61 -0.93 -3.97 -5.12
N PHE A 62 -0.98 -4.85 -6.14
CA PHE A 62 0.12 -5.79 -6.41
C PHE A 62 1.41 -5.04 -6.76
N LEU A 63 1.32 -4.04 -7.65
CA LEU A 63 2.46 -3.19 -8.03
C LEU A 63 3.07 -2.51 -6.80
N THR A 64 2.24 -1.93 -5.93
CA THR A 64 2.71 -1.33 -4.66
C THR A 64 3.51 -2.32 -3.83
N SER A 65 3.05 -3.57 -3.73
CA SER A 65 3.76 -4.61 -2.97
C SER A 65 5.11 -4.99 -3.62
N ALA A 66 5.16 -5.06 -4.96
CA ALA A 66 6.39 -5.32 -5.70
C ALA A 66 7.38 -4.16 -5.56
N ILE A 67 6.92 -2.92 -5.66
CA ILE A 67 7.70 -1.70 -5.43
C ILE A 67 8.26 -1.68 -4.01
N HIS A 68 7.42 -1.92 -3.00
CA HIS A 68 7.85 -1.97 -1.60
C HIS A 68 8.98 -3.00 -1.39
N LYS A 69 8.80 -4.20 -1.92
CA LYS A 69 9.82 -5.26 -1.84
C LYS A 69 11.15 -4.86 -2.48
N ALA A 70 11.11 -4.12 -3.59
CA ALA A 70 12.31 -3.71 -4.31
C ALA A 70 12.98 -2.46 -3.70
N ALA A 71 12.20 -1.51 -3.18
CA ALA A 71 12.69 -0.24 -2.64
C ALA A 71 13.05 -0.33 -1.15
N HIS A 72 12.23 -1.01 -0.33
CA HIS A 72 12.41 -1.05 1.14
C HIS A 72 13.44 -2.10 1.56
N THR A 73 14.67 -1.89 1.19
CA THR A 73 15.80 -2.83 1.39
C THR A 73 16.72 -2.49 2.56
N GLY A 74 16.45 -1.39 3.27
CA GLY A 74 17.30 -0.85 4.31
C GLY A 74 18.51 -0.05 3.78
N LYS A 75 18.56 0.23 2.48
CA LYS A 75 19.61 1.07 1.85
C LYS A 75 19.36 2.56 2.02
N PHE A 76 18.11 2.93 2.30
CA PHE A 76 17.69 4.33 2.43
C PHE A 76 17.47 4.68 3.89
N ASP A 77 18.05 5.79 4.30
CA ASP A 77 18.04 6.32 5.66
C ASP A 77 18.08 7.86 5.64
N TYR A 78 18.20 8.52 6.78
CA TYR A 78 18.28 9.97 6.87
C TYR A 78 19.49 10.59 6.14
N GLY A 79 20.55 9.85 5.93
CA GLY A 79 21.75 10.28 5.20
C GLY A 79 21.66 9.99 3.70
N HIS A 80 20.80 9.08 3.30
CA HIS A 80 20.61 8.65 1.91
C HIS A 80 19.13 8.37 1.64
N ASN A 81 18.38 9.41 1.33
CA ASN A 81 16.94 9.34 1.09
C ASN A 81 16.61 8.72 -0.27
N PHE A 82 15.49 8.01 -0.33
CA PHE A 82 14.85 7.61 -1.59
C PHE A 82 14.19 8.83 -2.24
N TYR A 83 14.44 9.06 -3.52
CA TYR A 83 13.86 10.16 -4.31
C TYR A 83 13.15 9.63 -5.57
N ALA A 84 12.45 10.50 -6.27
CA ALA A 84 11.77 10.16 -7.54
C ALA A 84 12.71 9.53 -8.58
N LYS A 85 13.97 9.98 -8.68
CA LYS A 85 14.99 9.39 -9.56
C LYS A 85 15.28 7.92 -9.22
N ASP A 86 15.18 7.54 -7.94
CA ASP A 86 15.40 6.16 -7.51
C ASP A 86 14.18 5.30 -7.86
N ALA A 87 12.97 5.88 -7.84
CA ALA A 87 11.75 5.23 -8.33
C ALA A 87 11.81 4.97 -9.85
N ASP A 88 12.31 5.94 -10.64
CA ASP A 88 12.48 5.80 -12.08
C ASP A 88 13.51 4.70 -12.46
N ALA A 89 14.49 4.47 -11.60
CA ALA A 89 15.54 3.46 -11.79
C ALA A 89 15.21 2.10 -11.14
N LEU A 90 14.03 1.96 -10.51
CA LEU A 90 13.68 0.78 -9.74
C LEU A 90 13.21 -0.37 -10.63
N ASP A 91 13.94 -1.48 -10.61
CA ASP A 91 13.52 -2.72 -11.26
C ASP A 91 12.58 -3.52 -10.35
N ILE A 92 11.41 -3.89 -10.85
CA ILE A 92 10.43 -4.71 -10.16
C ILE A 92 10.08 -5.96 -10.96
N MET A 93 9.82 -7.07 -10.26
CA MET A 93 9.39 -8.33 -10.87
C MET A 93 7.86 -8.41 -10.88
N LEU A 94 7.29 -8.63 -12.06
CA LEU A 94 5.85 -8.71 -12.27
C LEU A 94 5.45 -9.97 -13.05
N PRO A 95 4.25 -10.54 -12.82
CA PRO A 95 3.65 -11.47 -13.75
C PRO A 95 3.56 -10.82 -15.14
N ALA A 96 3.98 -11.55 -16.15
CA ALA A 96 3.95 -11.09 -17.54
C ALA A 96 3.30 -12.13 -18.46
N LYS A 97 2.58 -11.65 -19.47
CA LYS A 97 2.01 -12.44 -20.55
C LYS A 97 2.27 -11.72 -21.87
N ASP A 98 2.82 -12.45 -22.83
CA ASP A 98 3.16 -11.92 -24.17
C ASP A 98 4.03 -10.65 -24.10
N GLY A 99 5.00 -10.63 -23.16
CA GLY A 99 5.94 -9.51 -22.98
C GLY A 99 5.33 -8.26 -22.33
N LYS A 100 4.10 -8.34 -21.79
CA LYS A 100 3.41 -7.24 -21.11
C LYS A 100 3.01 -7.63 -19.70
N PRO A 101 2.83 -6.66 -18.76
CA PRO A 101 2.32 -6.94 -17.43
C PRO A 101 0.97 -7.66 -17.49
N ASP A 102 0.84 -8.79 -16.78
CA ASP A 102 -0.42 -9.55 -16.68
C ASP A 102 -1.24 -9.07 -15.48
N TYR A 103 -2.01 -8.01 -15.69
CA TYR A 103 -2.88 -7.45 -14.67
C TYR A 103 -3.94 -8.43 -14.18
N THR A 104 -4.44 -9.33 -15.03
CA THR A 104 -5.43 -10.36 -14.65
C THR A 104 -4.88 -11.30 -13.59
N THR A 105 -3.65 -11.77 -13.76
CA THR A 105 -2.97 -12.60 -12.76
C THR A 105 -2.75 -11.83 -11.47
N MET A 106 -2.32 -10.56 -11.53
CA MET A 106 -2.14 -9.71 -10.34
C MET A 106 -3.45 -9.52 -9.57
N GLU A 107 -4.56 -9.22 -10.25
CA GLU A 107 -5.89 -9.08 -9.65
C GLU A 107 -6.37 -10.36 -8.99
N THR A 108 -6.11 -11.50 -9.62
CA THR A 108 -6.45 -12.82 -9.08
C THR A 108 -5.70 -13.11 -7.79
N LEU A 109 -4.40 -12.84 -7.76
CA LEU A 109 -3.55 -13.02 -6.57
C LEU A 109 -4.01 -12.12 -5.42
N ILE A 110 -4.22 -10.83 -5.67
CA ILE A 110 -4.71 -9.90 -4.63
C ILE A 110 -6.10 -10.29 -4.15
N SER A 111 -7.00 -10.74 -5.05
CA SER A 111 -8.32 -11.23 -4.66
C SER A 111 -8.25 -12.45 -3.75
N ALA A 112 -7.32 -13.37 -4.01
CA ALA A 112 -7.10 -14.54 -3.16
C ALA A 112 -6.58 -14.15 -1.78
N VAL A 113 -5.58 -13.25 -1.71
CA VAL A 113 -5.04 -12.74 -0.44
C VAL A 113 -6.11 -12.03 0.37
N GLN A 114 -6.92 -11.14 -0.25
CA GLN A 114 -8.02 -10.46 0.43
C GLN A 114 -9.04 -11.44 1.01
N LYS A 115 -9.42 -12.49 0.27
CA LYS A 115 -10.33 -13.53 0.77
C LYS A 115 -9.76 -14.25 1.99
N LEU A 116 -8.48 -14.57 1.99
CA LEU A 116 -7.81 -15.19 3.14
C LEU A 116 -7.85 -14.28 4.37
N VAL A 117 -7.48 -13.01 4.22
CA VAL A 117 -7.50 -12.02 5.32
C VAL A 117 -8.91 -11.86 5.87
N ILE A 118 -9.93 -11.72 5.01
CA ILE A 118 -11.34 -11.60 5.44
C ILE A 118 -11.77 -12.87 6.21
N LYS A 119 -11.42 -14.06 5.74
CA LYS A 119 -11.73 -15.31 6.41
C LYS A 119 -11.15 -15.35 7.83
N GLU A 120 -9.89 -15.00 7.98
CA GLU A 120 -9.22 -14.97 9.30
C GLU A 120 -9.88 -13.96 10.26
N VAL A 121 -10.20 -12.75 9.78
CA VAL A 121 -10.90 -11.74 10.58
C VAL A 121 -12.27 -12.22 11.03
N VAL A 122 -13.05 -12.86 10.14
CA VAL A 122 -14.38 -13.41 10.46
C VAL A 122 -14.27 -14.53 11.49
N LEU A 123 -13.30 -15.45 11.34
CA LEU A 123 -13.07 -16.52 12.29
C LEU A 123 -12.71 -15.97 13.67
N TYR A 124 -11.81 -15.00 13.75
CA TYR A 124 -11.43 -14.33 15.00
C TYR A 124 -12.63 -13.63 15.65
N ALA A 125 -13.40 -12.86 14.90
CA ALA A 125 -14.58 -12.16 15.40
C ALA A 125 -15.63 -13.13 15.97
N ASN A 126 -15.91 -14.22 15.25
CA ASN A 126 -16.85 -15.26 15.70
C ASN A 126 -16.39 -15.94 16.99
N GLN A 127 -15.11 -16.27 17.11
CA GLN A 127 -14.54 -16.84 18.31
C GLN A 127 -14.65 -15.88 19.50
N LYS A 128 -14.34 -14.60 19.30
CA LYS A 128 -14.48 -13.58 20.34
C LYS A 128 -15.92 -13.42 20.82
N ILE A 129 -16.88 -13.36 19.89
CA ILE A 129 -18.33 -13.29 20.21
C ILE A 129 -18.75 -14.52 21.02
N LYS A 130 -18.33 -15.73 20.59
CA LYS A 130 -18.67 -16.98 21.31
C LYS A 130 -18.14 -16.97 22.74
N THR A 131 -16.90 -16.56 22.93
CA THR A 131 -16.26 -16.48 24.25
C THR A 131 -16.99 -15.46 25.15
N THR A 132 -17.29 -14.27 24.63
CA THR A 132 -18.01 -13.23 25.38
C THR A 132 -19.39 -13.73 25.82
N LYS A 133 -20.16 -14.36 24.89
CA LYS A 133 -21.48 -14.94 25.23
C LYS A 133 -21.39 -16.05 26.29
N ALA A 134 -20.32 -16.83 26.30
CA ALA A 134 -20.13 -17.88 27.32
C ALA A 134 -19.83 -17.31 28.69
N VAL A 135 -19.10 -16.20 28.76
CA VAL A 135 -18.82 -15.50 30.04
C VAL A 135 -20.07 -14.80 30.57
N THR A 136 -20.80 -14.07 29.73
CA THR A 136 -22.00 -13.32 30.15
C THR A 136 -23.19 -14.20 30.56
N LYS A 137 -23.22 -15.49 30.11
CA LYS A 137 -24.24 -16.43 30.59
C LYS A 137 -23.98 -17.01 31.99
N ARG A 138 -22.84 -16.73 32.60
CA ARG A 138 -22.46 -17.19 33.93
C ARG A 138 -22.83 -16.21 35.04
N TYR A 139 -23.39 -15.09 34.68
CA TYR A 139 -23.91 -14.05 35.57
C TYR A 139 -25.39 -13.80 35.23
#